data_894f0c0ff55040b7c34cb0ecbecc5bcb
#
_entry.id   894f0c0ff55040b7c34cb0ecbecc5bcb
#
_cell.length_a   1.000
_cell.length_b   1.000
_cell.length_c   1.000
_cell.angle_alpha   90.00
_cell.angle_beta   90.00
_cell.angle_gamma   90.00
#
_symmetry.space_group_name_H-M   'P 1'
#
loop_
_entity.id
_entity.type
_entity.pdbx_description
1 polymer ?
#
loop_
_entity_poly.entity_id
_entity_poly.type
_entity_poly.pdbx_seq_one_letter_code
_entity_poly.pdbx_strand_id
1 'polypeptide(L)'
;MDGAILKAGATNVVRGVSAPLPELAYIYTHSDAVACVCETFDLLSNMIKGPGFVGENGEKPKLVVVMYPQGKSGAEIAAELGIDVPVKTMDELLAMGDSTKFREVAVTEDDACTLLYTSGTTGKPKGVVLSHGNLMQGLIYNEFSDQALEPIPGETLLSILPCWHVFERMAEYHALSRGAGLVYSSVKTFKKDLTRHRPHVLVAVPRLFESLYDGITGKLADSKGVKKLIVLIVRRASMALVDARRTLSNRRIMTTPEEGEAYLRRPAAVKALSTLKARVVQALATPIVAVGDKLVWSKVREGLGGRLKCLVSGGSQLAVNLDNFFEMVGLNIIVGYGLTETSPVICNRVIEDNIPGSVGKPPRDTEIVVRDVESGEVLGRMRHGHGKDTDMTTTGKIGVIYARGPQVMAGYYKGEEDTRKAFDSDGFFCTGDLGMVDPVTGALFLTGRAKDTIVLMNGENVEPQPIEEVLVASDLVDQVMLVGQDRKSIAALVVVSPAGLAARDALVSPVELAAWKAALPASPKEPTPDPELLAAASATLNGRPEVVEAVLAEVKRLIREAPCGFQAWEQVARVHLILEPFTMENGLMTQTLKIKRDVVATQYVREIEAMYGSR
;
A
#
# COMPACT_ATOMS: atom_id res chain seq x y z
N MET A 1 -10.49 -23.18 3.30
CA MET A 1 -9.93 -23.55 4.62
C MET A 1 -10.26 -22.49 5.67
N ASP A 2 -9.95 -21.22 5.42
CA ASP A 2 -10.14 -20.11 6.36
C ASP A 2 -11.55 -20.06 6.98
N GLY A 3 -12.59 -19.93 6.16
CA GLY A 3 -13.98 -19.93 6.65
C GLY A 3 -14.40 -21.23 7.38
N ALA A 4 -13.77 -22.37 7.08
CA ALA A 4 -14.02 -23.61 7.80
C ALA A 4 -13.43 -23.58 9.21
N ILE A 5 -12.24 -23.01 9.38
CA ILE A 5 -11.60 -22.84 10.69
C ILE A 5 -12.43 -21.91 11.56
N LEU A 6 -12.85 -20.76 11.02
CA LEU A 6 -13.72 -19.81 11.73
C LEU A 6 -15.05 -20.44 12.14
N LYS A 7 -15.67 -21.21 11.24
CA LYS A 7 -16.94 -21.90 11.50
C LYS A 7 -16.82 -23.02 12.54
N ALA A 8 -15.63 -23.58 12.70
CA ALA A 8 -15.30 -24.53 13.76
C ALA A 8 -15.01 -23.86 15.12
N GLY A 9 -15.10 -22.53 15.22
CA GLY A 9 -14.79 -21.77 16.43
C GLY A 9 -13.29 -21.76 16.76
N ALA A 10 -12.43 -21.98 15.77
CA ALA A 10 -10.99 -21.99 15.95
C ALA A 10 -10.34 -20.70 15.42
N THR A 11 -9.27 -20.29 16.10
CA THR A 11 -8.44 -19.16 15.69
C THR A 11 -7.45 -19.61 14.61
N ASN A 12 -7.41 -18.94 13.47
CA ASN A 12 -6.43 -19.21 12.44
C ASN A 12 -5.19 -18.33 12.56
N VAL A 13 -4.06 -18.83 12.02
CA VAL A 13 -2.80 -18.09 11.90
C VAL A 13 -2.40 -18.15 10.43
N VAL A 14 -2.63 -17.06 9.71
CA VAL A 14 -2.45 -17.06 8.25
C VAL A 14 -1.16 -16.33 7.87
N ARG A 15 -0.31 -16.99 7.08
CA ARG A 15 0.94 -16.43 6.57
C ARG A 15 1.22 -16.89 5.14
N GLY A 16 1.85 -16.02 4.36
CA GLY A 16 2.23 -16.35 2.98
C GLY A 16 3.36 -17.38 2.92
N VAL A 17 3.22 -18.32 2.01
CA VAL A 17 4.18 -19.43 1.79
C VAL A 17 5.57 -18.96 1.31
N SER A 18 5.68 -17.74 0.82
CA SER A 18 6.95 -17.11 0.42
C SER A 18 7.70 -16.44 1.59
N ALA A 19 7.16 -16.50 2.82
CA ALA A 19 7.89 -16.00 3.97
C ALA A 19 9.14 -16.86 4.24
N PRO A 20 10.24 -16.27 4.76
CA PRO A 20 11.43 -17.03 5.11
C PRO A 20 11.14 -18.16 6.08
N LEU A 21 11.77 -19.33 5.89
CA LEU A 21 11.55 -20.50 6.76
C LEU A 21 11.75 -20.21 8.25
N PRO A 22 12.76 -19.44 8.68
CA PRO A 22 12.91 -19.07 10.09
C PRO A 22 11.73 -18.26 10.63
N GLU A 23 11.12 -17.42 9.80
CA GLU A 23 9.93 -16.65 10.16
C GLU A 23 8.71 -17.56 10.30
N LEU A 24 8.51 -18.48 9.36
CA LEU A 24 7.41 -19.46 9.43
C LEU A 24 7.53 -20.35 10.67
N ALA A 25 8.74 -20.82 10.97
CA ALA A 25 9.01 -21.61 12.17
C ALA A 25 8.73 -20.80 13.45
N TYR A 26 9.19 -19.55 13.51
CA TYR A 26 8.91 -18.66 14.64
C TYR A 26 7.41 -18.45 14.84
N ILE A 27 6.67 -18.14 13.76
CA ILE A 27 5.22 -17.93 13.83
C ILE A 27 4.51 -19.18 14.32
N TYR A 28 4.86 -20.35 13.79
CA TYR A 28 4.29 -21.63 14.24
C TYR A 28 4.51 -21.85 15.73
N THR A 29 5.77 -21.74 16.18
CA THR A 29 6.16 -21.93 17.57
C THR A 29 5.50 -20.94 18.51
N HIS A 30 5.54 -19.63 18.17
CA HIS A 30 5.04 -18.55 19.01
C HIS A 30 3.51 -18.55 19.15
N SER A 31 2.79 -18.98 18.10
CA SER A 31 1.32 -18.94 18.06
C SER A 31 0.63 -20.07 18.82
N ASP A 32 1.38 -21.06 19.34
CA ASP A 32 0.85 -22.29 19.95
C ASP A 32 -0.13 -23.03 19.02
N ALA A 33 0.12 -22.99 17.71
CA ALA A 33 -0.75 -23.62 16.74
C ALA A 33 -0.75 -25.15 16.91
N VAL A 34 -1.94 -25.71 17.10
CA VAL A 34 -2.12 -27.16 17.33
C VAL A 34 -2.24 -27.97 16.03
N ALA A 35 -2.44 -27.32 14.90
CA ALA A 35 -2.49 -27.92 13.57
C ALA A 35 -1.80 -27.02 12.56
N CYS A 36 -1.28 -27.63 11.49
CA CYS A 36 -0.64 -26.91 10.41
C CYS A 36 -1.25 -27.29 9.06
N VAL A 37 -1.51 -26.29 8.22
CA VAL A 37 -1.92 -26.48 6.82
C VAL A 37 -0.81 -25.95 5.93
N CYS A 38 -0.15 -26.83 5.19
CA CYS A 38 0.89 -26.48 4.22
C CYS A 38 0.34 -26.52 2.81
N GLU A 39 0.74 -25.56 1.99
CA GLU A 39 0.31 -25.52 0.58
C GLU A 39 0.85 -26.72 -0.19
N THR A 40 2.14 -27.01 -0.09
CA THR A 40 2.81 -28.05 -0.87
C THR A 40 3.59 -29.03 0.01
N PHE A 41 3.86 -30.21 -0.55
CA PHE A 41 4.77 -31.18 0.04
C PHE A 41 6.17 -30.60 0.26
N ASP A 42 6.70 -29.86 -0.73
CA ASP A 42 8.04 -29.28 -0.65
C ASP A 42 8.16 -28.26 0.49
N LEU A 43 7.14 -27.43 0.68
CA LEU A 43 7.10 -26.48 1.79
C LEU A 43 7.15 -27.20 3.14
N LEU A 44 6.32 -28.24 3.31
CA LEU A 44 6.32 -29.05 4.52
C LEU A 44 7.69 -29.70 4.76
N SER A 45 8.28 -30.31 3.72
CA SER A 45 9.61 -30.92 3.80
C SER A 45 10.68 -29.93 4.25
N ASN A 46 10.67 -28.70 3.68
CA ASN A 46 11.62 -27.66 4.04
C ASN A 46 11.41 -27.16 5.48
N MET A 47 10.16 -27.03 5.94
CA MET A 47 9.87 -26.65 7.33
C MET A 47 10.37 -27.68 8.33
N ILE A 48 10.22 -28.98 8.05
CA ILE A 48 10.64 -30.07 8.93
C ILE A 48 12.17 -30.20 9.00
N LYS A 49 12.84 -30.07 7.84
CA LYS A 49 14.32 -30.09 7.76
C LYS A 49 14.98 -28.84 8.32
N GLY A 50 14.20 -27.79 8.55
CA GLY A 50 14.64 -26.49 9.05
C GLY A 50 14.64 -26.40 10.58
N PRO A 51 14.54 -25.17 11.12
CA PRO A 51 14.78 -24.88 12.55
C PRO A 51 13.73 -25.42 13.53
N GLY A 52 12.73 -26.13 13.08
CA GLY A 52 11.80 -26.84 13.96
C GLY A 52 10.32 -26.64 13.63
N PHE A 53 9.58 -27.74 13.74
CA PHE A 53 8.12 -27.82 13.65
C PHE A 53 7.56 -28.22 15.01
N VAL A 54 7.97 -27.46 16.06
CA VAL A 54 7.67 -27.79 17.46
C VAL A 54 7.24 -26.50 18.17
N GLY A 55 6.16 -26.55 18.93
CA GLY A 55 5.71 -25.42 19.75
C GLY A 55 6.74 -25.03 20.83
N GLU A 56 6.58 -23.85 21.45
CA GLU A 56 7.47 -23.39 22.55
C GLU A 56 7.57 -24.42 23.70
N ASN A 57 6.47 -25.15 23.94
CA ASN A 57 6.38 -26.18 24.97
C ASN A 57 6.92 -27.55 24.53
N GLY A 58 7.57 -27.66 23.38
CA GLY A 58 8.01 -28.93 22.81
C GLY A 58 6.88 -29.76 22.18
N GLU A 59 5.66 -29.24 22.11
CA GLU A 59 4.51 -29.94 21.55
C GLU A 59 4.57 -29.99 20.02
N LYS A 60 4.34 -31.19 19.46
CA LYS A 60 4.18 -31.39 18.01
C LYS A 60 2.76 -31.04 17.58
N PRO A 61 2.53 -30.67 16.28
CA PRO A 61 1.18 -30.48 15.78
C PRO A 61 0.34 -31.78 15.95
N LYS A 62 -0.93 -31.62 16.30
CA LYS A 62 -1.87 -32.72 16.38
C LYS A 62 -2.34 -33.22 15.01
N LEU A 63 -2.21 -32.35 13.99
CA LEU A 63 -2.59 -32.63 12.61
C LEU A 63 -1.78 -31.75 11.65
N VAL A 64 -1.30 -32.36 10.57
CA VAL A 64 -0.73 -31.66 9.42
C VAL A 64 -1.62 -31.92 8.20
N VAL A 65 -1.97 -30.88 7.46
CA VAL A 65 -2.72 -30.99 6.20
C VAL A 65 -1.88 -30.46 5.05
N VAL A 66 -1.79 -31.21 3.95
CA VAL A 66 -1.11 -30.79 2.72
C VAL A 66 -2.14 -30.55 1.62
N MET A 67 -2.19 -29.34 1.07
CA MET A 67 -3.17 -28.97 0.06
C MET A 67 -2.85 -29.57 -1.30
N TYR A 68 -1.58 -29.50 -1.73
CA TYR A 68 -1.09 -30.04 -3.01
C TYR A 68 -0.02 -31.11 -2.75
N PRO A 69 -0.44 -32.39 -2.58
CA PRO A 69 0.41 -33.47 -2.09
C PRO A 69 1.30 -34.13 -3.17
N GLN A 70 1.27 -33.64 -4.42
CA GLN A 70 2.03 -34.21 -5.55
C GLN A 70 1.72 -35.69 -5.81
N GLY A 71 0.46 -36.09 -5.66
CA GLY A 71 -0.02 -37.46 -5.89
C GLY A 71 0.23 -38.42 -4.73
N LYS A 72 0.78 -37.97 -3.60
CA LYS A 72 1.02 -38.78 -2.39
C LYS A 72 -0.17 -38.74 -1.43
N SER A 73 -0.41 -39.83 -0.72
CA SER A 73 -1.32 -39.87 0.42
C SER A 73 -0.68 -39.25 1.67
N GLY A 74 -1.50 -38.88 2.65
CA GLY A 74 -0.99 -38.36 3.92
C GLY A 74 -0.06 -39.37 4.64
N ALA A 75 -0.35 -40.67 4.57
CA ALA A 75 0.47 -41.71 5.14
C ALA A 75 1.85 -41.82 4.45
N GLU A 76 1.90 -41.76 3.13
CA GLU A 76 3.16 -41.74 2.36
C GLU A 76 4.01 -40.51 2.69
N ILE A 77 3.40 -39.34 2.81
CA ILE A 77 4.07 -38.09 3.20
C ILE A 77 4.67 -38.26 4.61
N ALA A 78 3.89 -38.78 5.57
CA ALA A 78 4.36 -38.97 6.93
C ALA A 78 5.56 -39.93 7.00
N ALA A 79 5.50 -41.05 6.26
CA ALA A 79 6.57 -42.04 6.19
C ALA A 79 7.85 -41.47 5.54
N GLU A 80 7.71 -40.72 4.41
CA GLU A 80 8.85 -40.15 3.69
C GLU A 80 9.58 -39.07 4.48
N LEU A 81 8.83 -38.26 5.24
CA LEU A 81 9.39 -37.17 6.05
C LEU A 81 9.74 -37.58 7.48
N GLY A 82 9.43 -38.83 7.86
CA GLY A 82 9.68 -39.34 9.21
C GLY A 82 8.86 -38.63 10.29
N ILE A 83 7.64 -38.22 9.96
CA ILE A 83 6.76 -37.45 10.86
C ILE A 83 5.93 -38.40 11.68
N ASP A 84 6.02 -38.29 13.00
CA ASP A 84 5.24 -39.05 13.96
C ASP A 84 4.01 -38.27 14.44
N VAL A 85 3.25 -37.73 13.47
CA VAL A 85 1.94 -37.06 13.70
C VAL A 85 1.02 -37.36 12.52
N PRO A 86 -0.31 -37.33 12.69
CA PRO A 86 -1.25 -37.53 11.59
C PRO A 86 -1.03 -36.49 10.46
N VAL A 87 -0.75 -37.00 9.27
CA VAL A 87 -0.71 -36.20 8.04
C VAL A 87 -1.90 -36.55 7.17
N LYS A 88 -2.59 -35.59 6.64
CA LYS A 88 -3.71 -35.73 5.72
C LYS A 88 -3.50 -34.85 4.50
N THR A 89 -3.95 -35.32 3.35
CA THR A 89 -4.15 -34.45 2.19
C THR A 89 -5.47 -33.68 2.33
N MET A 90 -5.64 -32.63 1.55
CA MET A 90 -6.92 -31.90 1.53
C MET A 90 -8.07 -32.81 1.13
N ASP A 91 -7.87 -33.68 0.12
CA ASP A 91 -8.89 -34.61 -0.36
C ASP A 91 -9.25 -35.66 0.71
N GLU A 92 -8.26 -36.19 1.43
CA GLU A 92 -8.51 -37.09 2.55
C GLU A 92 -9.30 -36.40 3.66
N LEU A 93 -8.95 -35.14 3.98
CA LEU A 93 -9.67 -34.36 5.00
C LEU A 93 -11.12 -34.11 4.58
N LEU A 94 -11.36 -33.76 3.31
CA LEU A 94 -12.70 -33.58 2.76
C LEU A 94 -13.50 -34.87 2.78
N ALA A 95 -12.87 -36.01 2.45
CA ALA A 95 -13.53 -37.32 2.47
C ALA A 95 -13.92 -37.79 3.88
N MET A 96 -13.24 -37.29 4.93
CA MET A 96 -13.63 -37.54 6.33
C MET A 96 -14.81 -36.71 6.79
N GLY A 97 -15.18 -35.68 6.05
CA GLY A 97 -16.25 -34.75 6.39
C GLY A 97 -17.61 -35.45 6.43
N ASP A 98 -18.31 -35.29 7.53
CA ASP A 98 -19.68 -35.79 7.73
C ASP A 98 -20.55 -34.64 8.24
N SER A 99 -21.34 -34.08 7.34
CA SER A 99 -22.22 -32.94 7.66
C SER A 99 -23.25 -33.25 8.74
N THR A 100 -23.58 -34.53 8.95
CA THR A 100 -24.54 -34.93 10.01
C THR A 100 -23.92 -34.88 11.41
N LYS A 101 -22.59 -34.89 11.49
CA LYS A 101 -21.83 -34.80 12.75
C LYS A 101 -21.36 -33.39 13.06
N PHE A 102 -21.49 -32.44 12.11
CA PHE A 102 -21.13 -31.06 12.35
C PHE A 102 -21.96 -30.49 13.53
N ARG A 103 -21.29 -29.88 14.46
CA ARG A 103 -21.90 -29.12 15.54
C ARG A 103 -21.43 -27.67 15.41
N GLU A 104 -22.36 -26.77 15.34
CA GLU A 104 -22.05 -25.34 15.35
C GLU A 104 -21.48 -24.97 16.71
N VAL A 105 -20.34 -24.32 16.71
CA VAL A 105 -19.70 -23.77 17.91
C VAL A 105 -20.19 -22.36 18.08
N ALA A 106 -20.76 -22.04 19.24
CA ALA A 106 -21.14 -20.67 19.55
C ALA A 106 -19.87 -19.85 19.75
N VAL A 107 -19.73 -18.80 18.94
CA VAL A 107 -18.67 -17.81 19.06
C VAL A 107 -19.30 -16.44 19.32
N THR A 108 -18.59 -15.59 20.05
CA THR A 108 -18.98 -14.22 20.35
C THR A 108 -18.13 -13.23 19.52
N GLU A 109 -18.52 -11.97 19.50
CA GLU A 109 -17.76 -10.91 18.85
C GLU A 109 -16.37 -10.71 19.46
N ASP A 110 -16.22 -11.01 20.76
CA ASP A 110 -14.96 -10.86 21.51
C ASP A 110 -14.01 -12.04 21.33
N ASP A 111 -14.48 -13.19 20.82
CA ASP A 111 -13.64 -14.35 20.60
C ASP A 111 -12.59 -14.07 19.50
N ALA A 112 -11.33 -14.42 19.79
CA ALA A 112 -10.25 -14.29 18.83
C ALA A 112 -10.49 -15.21 17.62
N CYS A 113 -10.55 -14.66 16.43
CA CYS A 113 -10.76 -15.42 15.20
C CYS A 113 -9.48 -15.60 14.38
N THR A 114 -8.52 -14.69 14.52
CA THR A 114 -7.28 -14.76 13.74
C THR A 114 -6.10 -14.08 14.44
N LEU A 115 -4.91 -14.67 14.26
CA LEU A 115 -3.63 -14.04 14.56
C LEU A 115 -2.94 -13.66 13.26
N LEU A 116 -2.66 -12.38 13.08
CA LEU A 116 -1.95 -11.86 11.90
C LEU A 116 -0.58 -11.33 12.33
N TYR A 117 0.48 -11.96 11.80
CA TYR A 117 1.84 -11.56 12.14
C TYR A 117 2.32 -10.43 11.24
N THR A 118 2.71 -9.31 11.86
CA THR A 118 3.31 -8.15 11.21
C THR A 118 4.81 -8.11 11.46
N SER A 119 5.57 -7.57 10.52
CA SER A 119 7.00 -7.30 10.72
C SER A 119 7.15 -6.20 11.78
N GLY A 120 7.47 -6.62 13.01
CA GLY A 120 7.74 -5.69 14.11
C GLY A 120 8.99 -4.86 13.87
N THR A 121 9.03 -3.68 14.46
CA THR A 121 10.21 -2.78 14.44
C THR A 121 11.40 -3.32 15.23
N THR A 122 11.19 -4.35 16.05
CA THR A 122 12.22 -5.03 16.85
C THR A 122 12.84 -6.25 16.15
N GLY A 123 12.51 -6.46 14.86
CA GLY A 123 13.04 -7.57 14.06
C GLY A 123 12.26 -8.89 14.16
N LYS A 124 11.51 -9.15 15.24
CA LYS A 124 10.63 -10.32 15.35
C LYS A 124 9.20 -9.95 15.01
N PRO A 125 8.48 -10.77 14.21
CA PRO A 125 7.07 -10.54 13.92
C PRO A 125 6.20 -10.55 15.18
N LYS A 126 5.23 -9.62 15.26
CA LYS A 126 4.25 -9.55 16.34
C LYS A 126 2.92 -10.11 15.88
N GLY A 127 2.30 -10.96 16.67
CA GLY A 127 0.98 -11.54 16.38
C GLY A 127 -0.15 -10.60 16.82
N VAL A 128 -0.80 -9.96 15.89
CA VAL A 128 -1.98 -9.12 16.14
C VAL A 128 -3.17 -10.01 16.38
N VAL A 129 -3.84 -9.85 17.53
CA VAL A 129 -5.04 -10.61 17.89
C VAL A 129 -6.27 -9.86 17.38
N LEU A 130 -6.98 -10.45 16.42
CA LEU A 130 -8.24 -9.90 15.93
C LEU A 130 -9.41 -10.80 16.31
N SER A 131 -10.47 -10.19 16.83
CA SER A 131 -11.70 -10.87 17.19
C SER A 131 -12.68 -10.95 16.01
N HIS A 132 -13.75 -11.74 16.14
CA HIS A 132 -14.85 -11.76 15.19
C HIS A 132 -15.47 -10.37 15.06
N GLY A 133 -15.67 -9.64 16.14
CA GLY A 133 -16.20 -8.27 16.15
C GLY A 133 -15.30 -7.29 15.40
N ASN A 134 -13.98 -7.39 15.58
CA ASN A 134 -13.04 -6.54 14.81
C ASN A 134 -13.23 -6.70 13.30
N LEU A 135 -13.32 -7.95 12.80
CA LEU A 135 -13.52 -8.22 11.37
C LEU A 135 -14.92 -7.81 10.90
N MET A 136 -15.95 -8.06 11.69
CA MET A 136 -17.33 -7.70 11.36
C MET A 136 -17.53 -6.19 11.22
N GLN A 137 -16.87 -5.39 12.03
CA GLN A 137 -16.87 -3.93 11.90
C GLN A 137 -16.38 -3.50 10.52
N GLY A 138 -15.29 -4.08 10.03
CA GLY A 138 -14.77 -3.79 8.70
C GLY A 138 -15.69 -4.24 7.54
N LEU A 139 -16.52 -5.26 7.77
CA LEU A 139 -17.38 -5.85 6.74
C LEU A 139 -18.75 -5.18 6.64
N ILE A 140 -19.38 -4.89 7.78
CA ILE A 140 -20.79 -4.48 7.84
C ILE A 140 -20.90 -2.96 7.99
N TYR A 141 -20.05 -2.37 8.82
CA TYR A 141 -20.15 -0.97 9.21
C TYR A 141 -19.18 -0.05 8.47
N ASN A 142 -18.18 -0.62 7.77
CA ASN A 142 -17.42 0.16 6.79
C ASN A 142 -18.38 0.45 5.62
N GLU A 143 -19.22 1.43 5.83
CA GLU A 143 -19.95 2.05 4.75
C GLU A 143 -18.91 2.63 3.79
N PHE A 144 -18.46 1.82 2.82
CA PHE A 144 -18.05 2.34 1.51
C PHE A 144 -19.35 2.93 0.92
N SER A 145 -19.81 4.01 1.51
CA SER A 145 -21.19 4.40 1.70
C SER A 145 -21.93 4.87 0.46
N ASP A 146 -21.41 4.59 -0.72
CA ASP A 146 -22.19 4.71 -1.92
C ASP A 146 -22.68 3.32 -2.35
N GLN A 147 -23.96 3.06 -2.15
CA GLN A 147 -24.61 1.82 -2.61
C GLN A 147 -24.30 1.51 -4.09
N ALA A 148 -23.99 2.54 -4.90
CA ALA A 148 -23.60 2.38 -6.29
C ALA A 148 -22.23 1.71 -6.47
N LEU A 149 -21.35 1.74 -5.47
CA LEU A 149 -20.01 1.14 -5.54
C LEU A 149 -19.92 -0.21 -4.83
N GLU A 150 -20.85 -0.52 -3.95
CA GLU A 150 -20.87 -1.82 -3.30
C GLU A 150 -21.01 -2.92 -4.36
N PRO A 151 -20.21 -3.99 -4.27
CA PRO A 151 -20.38 -5.13 -5.15
C PRO A 151 -21.75 -5.78 -4.87
N ILE A 152 -22.45 -6.17 -5.94
CA ILE A 152 -23.75 -6.84 -5.85
C ILE A 152 -23.67 -8.26 -6.43
N PRO A 153 -24.66 -9.14 -6.17
CA PRO A 153 -24.71 -10.48 -6.77
C PRO A 153 -24.56 -10.43 -8.29
N GLY A 154 -23.64 -11.26 -8.81
CA GLY A 154 -23.28 -11.29 -10.24
C GLY A 154 -22.14 -10.37 -10.65
N GLU A 155 -21.71 -9.47 -9.79
CA GLU A 155 -20.48 -8.71 -9.96
C GLU A 155 -19.25 -9.47 -9.47
N THR A 156 -18.05 -9.00 -9.83
CA THR A 156 -16.79 -9.67 -9.48
C THR A 156 -15.75 -8.69 -8.99
N LEU A 157 -15.01 -9.12 -8.00
CA LEU A 157 -13.78 -8.49 -7.50
C LEU A 157 -12.58 -9.23 -8.07
N LEU A 158 -11.58 -8.51 -8.56
CA LEU A 158 -10.28 -9.08 -8.93
C LEU A 158 -9.35 -9.05 -7.72
N SER A 159 -9.10 -10.22 -7.13
CA SER A 159 -8.21 -10.42 -6.00
C SER A 159 -6.78 -10.63 -6.50
N ILE A 160 -5.87 -9.74 -6.14
CA ILE A 160 -4.47 -9.71 -6.62
C ILE A 160 -3.48 -9.75 -5.45
N LEU A 161 -3.86 -9.13 -4.34
CA LEU A 161 -2.98 -9.00 -3.19
C LEU A 161 -2.95 -10.32 -2.41
N PRO A 162 -1.98 -10.52 -1.53
CA PRO A 162 -1.93 -11.72 -0.71
C PRO A 162 -3.15 -11.85 0.21
N CYS A 163 -3.92 -12.93 0.06
CA CYS A 163 -5.14 -13.20 0.87
C CYS A 163 -4.87 -13.41 2.37
N TRP A 164 -3.59 -13.64 2.76
CA TRP A 164 -3.19 -13.67 4.16
C TRP A 164 -2.99 -12.27 4.77
N HIS A 165 -2.91 -11.22 3.95
CA HIS A 165 -2.86 -9.83 4.42
C HIS A 165 -4.29 -9.34 4.71
N VAL A 166 -4.47 -8.67 5.85
CA VAL A 166 -5.80 -8.23 6.31
C VAL A 166 -6.55 -7.41 5.27
N PHE A 167 -5.87 -6.57 4.48
CA PHE A 167 -6.51 -5.71 3.48
C PHE A 167 -7.21 -6.52 2.39
N GLU A 168 -6.50 -7.47 1.74
CA GLU A 168 -7.10 -8.32 0.71
C GLU A 168 -8.17 -9.24 1.30
N ARG A 169 -7.86 -9.86 2.43
CA ARG A 169 -8.78 -10.76 3.12
C ARG A 169 -10.11 -10.09 3.45
N MET A 170 -10.08 -8.84 3.91
CA MET A 170 -11.30 -8.08 4.18
C MET A 170 -12.04 -7.70 2.89
N ALA A 171 -11.32 -7.37 1.81
CA ALA A 171 -11.93 -7.11 0.51
C ALA A 171 -12.64 -8.36 -0.05
N GLU A 172 -12.02 -9.55 0.08
CA GLU A 172 -12.65 -10.82 -0.30
C GLU A 172 -13.90 -11.11 0.54
N TYR A 173 -13.81 -10.96 1.86
CA TYR A 173 -14.95 -11.17 2.75
C TYR A 173 -16.07 -10.18 2.47
N HIS A 174 -15.75 -8.92 2.20
CA HIS A 174 -16.73 -7.91 1.82
C HIS A 174 -17.45 -8.31 0.52
N ALA A 175 -16.72 -8.68 -0.52
CA ALA A 175 -17.30 -9.11 -1.78
C ALA A 175 -18.23 -10.33 -1.59
N LEU A 176 -17.77 -11.34 -0.83
CA LEU A 176 -18.58 -12.54 -0.54
C LEU A 176 -19.81 -12.22 0.31
N SER A 177 -19.72 -11.33 1.29
CA SER A 177 -20.86 -10.92 2.12
C SER A 177 -21.97 -10.22 1.32
N ARG A 178 -21.60 -9.62 0.18
CA ARG A 178 -22.53 -8.98 -0.78
C ARG A 178 -22.98 -9.91 -1.90
N GLY A 179 -22.57 -11.18 -1.88
CA GLY A 179 -22.92 -12.17 -2.91
C GLY A 179 -22.18 -11.97 -4.23
N ALA A 180 -21.10 -11.20 -4.25
CA ALA A 180 -20.24 -11.04 -5.42
C ALA A 180 -19.25 -12.19 -5.56
N GLY A 181 -18.77 -12.43 -6.79
CA GLY A 181 -17.76 -13.43 -7.09
C GLY A 181 -16.34 -12.90 -6.90
N LEU A 182 -15.41 -13.82 -6.64
CA LEU A 182 -13.98 -13.55 -6.61
C LEU A 182 -13.29 -14.12 -7.85
N VAL A 183 -12.38 -13.35 -8.42
CA VAL A 183 -11.48 -13.81 -9.49
C VAL A 183 -10.06 -13.65 -8.97
N TYR A 184 -9.38 -14.76 -8.70
CA TYR A 184 -7.99 -14.73 -8.26
C TYR A 184 -7.05 -14.47 -9.42
N SER A 185 -6.11 -13.57 -9.22
CA SER A 185 -5.10 -13.16 -10.18
C SER A 185 -3.72 -13.07 -9.51
N SER A 186 -2.76 -12.53 -10.22
CA SER A 186 -1.41 -12.28 -9.71
C SER A 186 -0.86 -10.98 -10.28
N VAL A 187 0.14 -10.41 -9.61
CA VAL A 187 0.86 -9.21 -10.10
C VAL A 187 1.38 -9.41 -11.54
N LYS A 188 1.72 -10.64 -11.95
CA LYS A 188 2.21 -10.95 -13.30
C LYS A 188 1.11 -10.95 -14.36
N THR A 189 -0.10 -11.36 -14.01
CA THR A 189 -1.19 -11.61 -14.97
C THR A 189 -2.30 -10.59 -14.92
N PHE A 190 -2.39 -9.77 -13.86
CA PHE A 190 -3.56 -8.92 -13.58
C PHE A 190 -3.96 -8.02 -14.75
N LYS A 191 -3.01 -7.47 -15.52
CA LYS A 191 -3.32 -6.62 -16.69
C LYS A 191 -4.08 -7.38 -17.78
N LYS A 192 -3.75 -8.67 -17.97
CA LYS A 192 -4.45 -9.56 -18.91
C LYS A 192 -5.81 -9.99 -18.32
N ASP A 193 -5.83 -10.25 -17.02
CA ASP A 193 -7.02 -10.73 -16.32
C ASP A 193 -8.06 -9.62 -16.17
N LEU A 194 -7.68 -8.35 -16.06
CA LEU A 194 -8.61 -7.21 -16.17
C LEU A 194 -9.43 -7.24 -17.46
N THR A 195 -8.77 -7.47 -18.60
CA THR A 195 -9.46 -7.52 -19.89
C THR A 195 -10.23 -8.83 -20.09
N ARG A 196 -9.71 -9.94 -19.56
CA ARG A 196 -10.31 -11.27 -19.71
C ARG A 196 -11.55 -11.44 -18.85
N HIS A 197 -11.47 -11.08 -17.57
CA HIS A 197 -12.54 -11.32 -16.59
C HIS A 197 -13.45 -10.10 -16.39
N ARG A 198 -13.01 -8.92 -16.82
CA ARG A 198 -13.81 -7.69 -16.80
C ARG A 198 -14.44 -7.43 -15.42
N PRO A 199 -13.62 -7.32 -14.34
CA PRO A 199 -14.16 -7.17 -12.99
C PRO A 199 -14.86 -5.83 -12.81
N HIS A 200 -15.66 -5.73 -11.76
CA HIS A 200 -16.38 -4.52 -11.37
C HIS A 200 -15.65 -3.73 -10.30
N VAL A 201 -14.90 -4.44 -9.46
CA VAL A 201 -14.10 -3.85 -8.37
C VAL A 201 -12.66 -4.36 -8.46
N LEU A 202 -11.72 -3.45 -8.27
CA LEU A 202 -10.28 -3.74 -8.18
C LEU A 202 -9.75 -3.18 -6.86
N VAL A 203 -9.25 -4.07 -6.01
CA VAL A 203 -8.52 -3.70 -4.79
C VAL A 203 -7.03 -3.88 -5.04
N ALA A 204 -6.24 -2.84 -4.78
CA ALA A 204 -4.81 -2.90 -5.07
C ALA A 204 -4.02 -1.92 -4.20
N VAL A 205 -2.70 -2.10 -4.19
CA VAL A 205 -1.75 -1.12 -3.62
C VAL A 205 -1.36 -0.09 -4.69
N PRO A 206 -0.90 1.12 -4.31
CA PRO A 206 -0.54 2.20 -5.24
C PRO A 206 0.39 1.75 -6.38
N ARG A 207 1.37 0.90 -6.11
CA ARG A 207 2.31 0.37 -7.11
C ARG A 207 1.64 -0.30 -8.32
N LEU A 208 0.50 -0.95 -8.11
CA LEU A 208 -0.25 -1.56 -9.21
C LEU A 208 -1.00 -0.50 -10.03
N PHE A 209 -1.49 0.56 -9.40
CA PHE A 209 -2.09 1.70 -10.09
C PHE A 209 -1.05 2.50 -10.89
N GLU A 210 0.17 2.67 -10.35
CA GLU A 210 1.32 3.23 -11.10
C GLU A 210 1.58 2.42 -12.36
N SER A 211 1.67 1.10 -12.24
CA SER A 211 1.90 0.21 -13.38
C SER A 211 0.80 0.26 -14.44
N LEU A 212 -0.46 0.52 -14.05
CA LEU A 212 -1.56 0.79 -15.00
C LEU A 212 -1.39 2.17 -15.64
N TYR A 213 -1.11 3.18 -14.85
CA TYR A 213 -0.87 4.56 -15.30
C TYR A 213 0.23 4.62 -16.36
N ASP A 214 1.40 4.02 -16.09
CA ASP A 214 2.55 3.99 -17.01
C ASP A 214 2.20 3.28 -18.31
N GLY A 215 1.54 2.13 -18.22
CA GLY A 215 1.11 1.38 -19.39
C GLY A 215 0.08 2.13 -20.25
N ILE A 216 -0.79 2.94 -19.66
CA ILE A 216 -1.78 3.75 -20.37
C ILE A 216 -1.13 4.99 -20.97
N THR A 217 -0.38 5.73 -20.16
CA THR A 217 0.26 6.99 -20.59
C THR A 217 1.30 6.75 -21.67
N GLY A 218 2.07 5.65 -21.60
CA GLY A 218 2.98 5.22 -22.65
C GLY A 218 2.25 5.01 -23.98
N LYS A 219 1.16 4.23 -23.99
CA LYS A 219 0.34 4.02 -25.21
C LYS A 219 -0.27 5.31 -25.76
N LEU A 220 -0.66 6.25 -24.88
CA LEU A 220 -1.17 7.55 -25.31
C LEU A 220 -0.06 8.44 -25.89
N ALA A 221 1.15 8.37 -25.35
CA ALA A 221 2.32 9.10 -25.85
C ALA A 221 2.78 8.63 -27.24
N ASP A 222 2.65 7.32 -27.52
CA ASP A 222 2.97 6.72 -28.82
C ASP A 222 2.04 7.16 -29.96
N SER A 223 0.96 7.90 -29.64
CA SER A 223 0.02 8.41 -30.62
C SER A 223 0.69 9.41 -31.56
N LYS A 224 0.40 9.31 -32.87
CA LYS A 224 1.00 10.17 -33.92
C LYS A 224 -0.04 11.05 -34.62
N GLY A 225 0.43 12.13 -35.20
CA GLY A 225 -0.42 13.02 -36.02
C GLY A 225 -1.63 13.59 -35.28
N VAL A 226 -2.78 13.56 -35.92
CA VAL A 226 -4.04 14.11 -35.38
C VAL A 226 -4.46 13.43 -34.08
N LYS A 227 -4.17 12.12 -33.91
CA LYS A 227 -4.50 11.40 -32.66
C LYS A 227 -3.76 12.02 -31.46
N LYS A 228 -2.47 12.36 -31.63
CA LYS A 228 -1.67 13.00 -30.56
C LYS A 228 -2.28 14.34 -30.14
N LEU A 229 -2.73 15.15 -31.11
CA LEU A 229 -3.37 16.43 -30.84
C LEU A 229 -4.70 16.25 -30.09
N ILE A 230 -5.53 15.29 -30.51
CA ILE A 230 -6.79 14.97 -29.82
C ILE A 230 -6.52 14.55 -28.37
N VAL A 231 -5.59 13.64 -28.14
CA VAL A 231 -5.21 13.18 -26.78
C VAL A 231 -4.77 14.38 -25.91
N LEU A 232 -3.94 15.27 -26.46
CA LEU A 232 -3.47 16.46 -25.75
C LEU A 232 -4.60 17.41 -25.35
N ILE A 233 -5.52 17.69 -26.29
CA ILE A 233 -6.68 18.56 -26.05
C ILE A 233 -7.61 17.93 -25.00
N VAL A 234 -7.95 16.66 -25.16
CA VAL A 234 -8.84 15.94 -24.25
C VAL A 234 -8.24 15.90 -22.86
N ARG A 235 -6.95 15.56 -22.72
CA ARG A 235 -6.25 15.52 -21.44
C ARG A 235 -6.29 16.88 -20.73
N ARG A 236 -5.97 17.97 -21.43
CA ARG A 236 -6.01 19.33 -20.85
C ARG A 236 -7.42 19.75 -20.44
N ALA A 237 -8.41 19.50 -21.30
CA ALA A 237 -9.80 19.84 -21.01
C ALA A 237 -10.35 19.01 -19.83
N SER A 238 -10.01 17.70 -19.77
CA SER A 238 -10.42 16.82 -18.66
C SER A 238 -9.82 17.27 -17.34
N MET A 239 -8.52 17.60 -17.31
CA MET A 239 -7.88 18.11 -16.10
C MET A 239 -8.49 19.45 -15.65
N ALA A 240 -8.71 20.37 -16.57
CA ALA A 240 -9.36 21.66 -16.26
C ALA A 240 -10.80 21.45 -15.73
N LEU A 241 -11.52 20.45 -16.24
CA LEU A 241 -12.87 20.12 -15.75
C LEU A 241 -12.83 19.53 -14.34
N VAL A 242 -11.86 18.63 -14.05
CA VAL A 242 -11.63 18.07 -12.72
C VAL A 242 -11.34 19.18 -11.71
N ASP A 243 -10.38 20.09 -12.01
CA ASP A 243 -10.03 21.22 -11.14
C ASP A 243 -11.20 22.17 -10.89
N ALA A 244 -12.00 22.42 -11.93
CA ALA A 244 -13.20 23.24 -11.81
C ALA A 244 -14.24 22.58 -10.89
N ARG A 245 -14.50 21.28 -11.05
CA ARG A 245 -15.42 20.52 -10.20
C ARG A 245 -14.96 20.51 -8.75
N ARG A 246 -13.69 20.24 -8.50
CA ARG A 246 -13.09 20.26 -7.15
C ARG A 246 -13.22 21.65 -6.50
N THR A 247 -13.00 22.71 -7.28
CA THR A 247 -13.19 24.09 -6.81
C THR A 247 -14.64 24.36 -6.40
N LEU A 248 -15.60 23.90 -7.20
CA LEU A 248 -17.04 24.13 -6.96
C LEU A 248 -17.59 23.29 -5.79
N SER A 249 -17.04 22.09 -5.58
CA SER A 249 -17.41 21.19 -4.47
C SER A 249 -16.55 21.35 -3.21
N ASN A 250 -15.65 22.34 -3.19
CA ASN A 250 -14.71 22.58 -2.07
C ASN A 250 -13.80 21.38 -1.73
N ARG A 251 -13.48 20.53 -2.73
CA ARG A 251 -12.62 19.36 -2.60
C ARG A 251 -11.21 19.61 -3.15
N ARG A 252 -10.64 20.75 -2.84
CA ARG A 252 -9.29 21.09 -3.28
C ARG A 252 -8.25 20.26 -2.55
N ILE A 253 -7.18 19.94 -3.26
CA ILE A 253 -6.00 19.33 -2.66
C ILE A 253 -5.33 20.39 -1.78
N MET A 254 -5.16 20.10 -0.52
CA MET A 254 -4.39 20.88 0.44
C MET A 254 -3.33 19.94 1.01
N THR A 255 -2.10 20.25 0.68
CA THR A 255 -0.97 19.36 1.00
C THR A 255 -0.20 19.81 2.24
N THR A 256 -0.42 21.07 2.65
CA THR A 256 0.23 21.64 3.85
C THR A 256 -0.76 22.40 4.74
N PRO A 257 -0.48 22.48 6.06
CA PRO A 257 -1.28 23.29 7.00
C PRO A 257 -1.43 24.75 6.56
N GLU A 258 -0.35 25.34 6.02
CA GLU A 258 -0.30 26.73 5.58
C GLU A 258 -1.24 27.00 4.40
N GLU A 259 -1.39 26.04 3.50
CA GLU A 259 -2.35 26.15 2.39
C GLU A 259 -3.80 26.20 2.88
N GLY A 260 -4.13 25.36 3.88
CA GLY A 260 -5.45 25.35 4.53
C GLY A 260 -5.75 26.70 5.19
N GLU A 261 -4.83 27.20 6.01
CA GLU A 261 -4.97 28.52 6.64
C GLU A 261 -5.06 29.65 5.62
N ALA A 262 -4.19 29.65 4.61
CA ALA A 262 -4.21 30.65 3.55
C ALA A 262 -5.54 30.64 2.78
N TYR A 263 -6.12 29.46 2.54
CA TYR A 263 -7.42 29.32 1.92
C TYR A 263 -8.55 29.89 2.80
N LEU A 264 -8.54 29.58 4.09
CA LEU A 264 -9.55 30.11 5.05
C LEU A 264 -9.50 31.63 5.11
N ARG A 265 -8.31 32.22 5.11
CA ARG A 265 -8.09 33.68 5.18
C ARG A 265 -8.38 34.41 3.87
N ARG A 266 -8.65 33.72 2.73
CA ARG A 266 -8.93 34.35 1.45
C ARG A 266 -10.18 35.24 1.52
N PRO A 267 -10.13 36.49 1.02
CA PRO A 267 -11.29 37.39 0.96
C PRO A 267 -12.46 36.74 0.20
N ALA A 268 -13.68 37.01 0.63
CA ALA A 268 -14.90 36.49 -0.03
C ALA A 268 -14.96 36.80 -1.52
N ALA A 269 -14.49 37.98 -1.93
CA ALA A 269 -14.42 38.39 -3.34
C ALA A 269 -13.49 37.49 -4.16
N VAL A 270 -12.34 37.06 -3.60
CA VAL A 270 -11.40 36.15 -4.27
C VAL A 270 -12.01 34.76 -4.39
N LYS A 271 -12.71 34.29 -3.36
CA LYS A 271 -13.44 33.00 -3.38
C LYS A 271 -14.56 33.04 -4.44
N ALA A 272 -15.33 34.13 -4.50
CA ALA A 272 -16.39 34.30 -5.49
C ALA A 272 -15.84 34.34 -6.94
N LEU A 273 -14.72 35.05 -7.17
CA LEU A 273 -14.06 35.08 -8.47
C LEU A 273 -13.55 33.72 -8.90
N SER A 274 -12.95 32.94 -7.96
CA SER A 274 -12.49 31.60 -8.25
C SER A 274 -13.65 30.65 -8.59
N THR A 275 -14.78 30.78 -7.91
CA THR A 275 -16.02 30.02 -8.18
C THR A 275 -16.60 30.40 -9.56
N LEU A 276 -16.64 31.68 -9.90
CA LEU A 276 -17.09 32.12 -11.23
C LEU A 276 -16.18 31.57 -12.34
N LYS A 277 -14.86 31.71 -12.19
CA LYS A 277 -13.88 31.11 -13.10
C LYS A 277 -14.11 29.59 -13.27
N ALA A 278 -14.30 28.88 -12.19
CA ALA A 278 -14.54 27.44 -12.22
C ALA A 278 -15.83 27.09 -12.97
N ARG A 279 -16.92 27.85 -12.80
CA ARG A 279 -18.17 27.67 -13.57
C ARG A 279 -17.96 27.87 -15.07
N VAL A 280 -17.21 28.93 -15.46
CA VAL A 280 -16.89 29.18 -16.86
C VAL A 280 -16.06 28.06 -17.47
N VAL A 281 -15.00 27.63 -16.76
CA VAL A 281 -14.16 26.48 -17.18
C VAL A 281 -15.00 25.23 -17.31
N GLN A 282 -15.87 24.94 -16.35
CA GLN A 282 -16.77 23.78 -16.39
C GLN A 282 -17.67 23.82 -17.63
N ALA A 283 -18.29 24.97 -17.91
CA ALA A 283 -19.17 25.13 -19.07
C ALA A 283 -18.44 24.91 -20.41
N LEU A 284 -17.22 25.44 -20.54
CA LEU A 284 -16.41 25.31 -21.76
C LEU A 284 -15.78 23.92 -21.92
N ALA A 285 -15.31 23.31 -20.84
CA ALA A 285 -14.63 22.02 -20.89
C ALA A 285 -15.60 20.83 -21.03
N THR A 286 -16.80 20.90 -20.44
CA THR A 286 -17.77 19.80 -20.46
C THR A 286 -18.05 19.24 -21.86
N PRO A 287 -18.38 20.03 -22.89
CA PRO A 287 -18.64 19.47 -24.23
C PRO A 287 -17.38 18.84 -24.86
N ILE A 288 -16.21 19.42 -24.63
CA ILE A 288 -14.94 18.86 -25.13
C ILE A 288 -14.66 17.52 -24.49
N VAL A 289 -14.84 17.43 -23.17
CA VAL A 289 -14.64 16.18 -22.43
C VAL A 289 -15.67 15.14 -22.81
N ALA A 290 -16.93 15.50 -23.05
CA ALA A 290 -17.97 14.54 -23.48
C ALA A 290 -17.65 13.88 -24.84
N VAL A 291 -17.09 14.65 -25.79
CA VAL A 291 -16.60 14.11 -27.07
C VAL A 291 -15.30 13.33 -26.84
N GLY A 292 -14.39 13.87 -26.04
CA GLY A 292 -13.11 13.24 -25.69
C GLY A 292 -13.28 11.93 -24.96
N ASP A 293 -14.30 11.80 -24.13
CA ASP A 293 -14.64 10.55 -23.45
C ASP A 293 -14.88 9.40 -24.43
N LYS A 294 -15.70 9.63 -25.45
CA LYS A 294 -15.99 8.64 -26.50
C LYS A 294 -14.76 8.31 -27.34
N LEU A 295 -13.87 9.26 -27.58
CA LEU A 295 -12.73 9.09 -28.48
C LEU A 295 -11.51 8.51 -27.78
N VAL A 296 -11.30 8.84 -26.50
CA VAL A 296 -10.08 8.54 -25.73
C VAL A 296 -10.39 7.72 -24.48
N TRP A 297 -11.17 8.28 -23.53
CA TRP A 297 -11.30 7.68 -22.21
C TRP A 297 -12.12 6.38 -22.18
N SER A 298 -13.16 6.25 -23.01
CA SER A 298 -13.89 4.98 -23.15
C SER A 298 -12.95 3.84 -23.55
N LYS A 299 -12.02 4.10 -24.48
CA LYS A 299 -11.04 3.08 -24.92
C LYS A 299 -10.04 2.73 -23.81
N VAL A 300 -9.67 3.71 -23.00
CA VAL A 300 -8.83 3.46 -21.81
C VAL A 300 -9.59 2.55 -20.83
N ARG A 301 -10.85 2.88 -20.52
CA ARG A 301 -11.69 2.05 -19.64
C ARG A 301 -11.94 0.65 -20.22
N GLU A 302 -12.17 0.53 -21.52
CA GLU A 302 -12.28 -0.77 -22.21
C GLU A 302 -11.00 -1.60 -22.06
N GLY A 303 -9.82 -0.97 -22.18
CA GLY A 303 -8.53 -1.61 -21.95
C GLY A 303 -8.33 -2.10 -20.50
N LEU A 304 -9.11 -1.57 -19.56
CA LEU A 304 -9.19 -2.01 -18.16
C LEU A 304 -10.38 -2.97 -17.90
N GLY A 305 -10.99 -3.52 -18.94
CA GLY A 305 -12.13 -4.45 -18.86
C GLY A 305 -13.50 -3.79 -19.08
N GLY A 306 -13.61 -2.47 -19.01
CA GLY A 306 -14.82 -1.70 -19.34
C GLY A 306 -15.99 -1.80 -18.36
N ARG A 307 -15.82 -2.51 -17.23
CA ARG A 307 -16.84 -2.69 -16.17
C ARG A 307 -16.46 -2.16 -14.81
N LEU A 308 -15.19 -1.71 -14.65
CA LEU A 308 -14.72 -1.18 -13.38
C LEU A 308 -15.59 0.02 -12.96
N LYS A 309 -16.22 -0.09 -11.81
CA LYS A 309 -16.99 0.96 -11.15
C LYS A 309 -16.27 1.56 -9.95
N CYS A 310 -15.39 0.79 -9.30
CA CYS A 310 -14.61 1.21 -8.16
C CYS A 310 -13.18 0.65 -8.19
N LEU A 311 -12.24 1.50 -7.85
CA LEU A 311 -10.85 1.17 -7.58
C LEU A 311 -10.59 1.48 -6.10
N VAL A 312 -10.09 0.51 -5.34
CA VAL A 312 -9.78 0.68 -3.92
C VAL A 312 -8.27 0.61 -3.72
N SER A 313 -7.70 1.68 -3.20
CA SER A 313 -6.28 1.79 -2.90
C SER A 313 -6.04 1.79 -1.41
N GLY A 314 -5.07 1.01 -0.95
CA GLY A 314 -4.69 0.95 0.46
C GLY A 314 -3.29 0.39 0.65
N GLY A 315 -2.85 0.29 1.91
CA GLY A 315 -1.55 -0.27 2.26
C GLY A 315 -0.38 0.72 2.18
N SER A 316 -0.44 1.74 1.35
CA SER A 316 0.48 2.89 1.31
C SER A 316 -0.23 4.10 0.73
N GLN A 317 0.39 5.27 0.81
CA GLN A 317 -0.18 6.51 0.30
C GLN A 317 -0.30 6.48 -1.23
N LEU A 318 -1.40 7.00 -1.76
CA LEU A 318 -1.64 7.13 -3.20
C LEU A 318 -1.13 8.49 -3.68
N ALA A 319 -0.22 8.47 -4.65
CA ALA A 319 0.30 9.70 -5.23
C ALA A 319 -0.81 10.52 -5.92
N VAL A 320 -0.80 11.83 -5.71
CA VAL A 320 -1.85 12.75 -6.18
C VAL A 320 -2.00 12.76 -7.72
N ASN A 321 -0.91 12.49 -8.45
CA ASN A 321 -0.96 12.37 -9.91
C ASN A 321 -1.82 11.18 -10.38
N LEU A 322 -1.88 10.10 -9.61
CA LEU A 322 -2.75 8.94 -9.89
C LEU A 322 -4.21 9.30 -9.61
N ASP A 323 -4.50 9.95 -8.48
CA ASP A 323 -5.83 10.50 -8.18
C ASP A 323 -6.34 11.37 -9.37
N ASN A 324 -5.50 12.31 -9.81
CA ASN A 324 -5.80 13.20 -10.93
C ASN A 324 -6.07 12.45 -12.22
N PHE A 325 -5.24 11.45 -12.52
CA PHE A 325 -5.36 10.69 -13.76
C PHE A 325 -6.62 9.85 -13.81
N PHE A 326 -6.88 9.06 -12.75
CA PHE A 326 -8.03 8.16 -12.76
C PHE A 326 -9.36 8.92 -12.70
N GLU A 327 -9.45 10.02 -11.95
CA GLU A 327 -10.61 10.92 -11.97
C GLU A 327 -10.83 11.53 -13.38
N MET A 328 -9.76 11.93 -14.06
CA MET A 328 -9.81 12.43 -15.44
C MET A 328 -10.30 11.36 -16.43
N VAL A 329 -9.96 10.09 -16.21
CA VAL A 329 -10.43 8.95 -17.00
C VAL A 329 -11.88 8.56 -16.67
N GLY A 330 -12.43 9.10 -15.60
CA GLY A 330 -13.79 8.79 -15.12
C GLY A 330 -13.86 7.51 -14.29
N LEU A 331 -12.76 7.15 -13.63
CA LEU A 331 -12.67 6.06 -12.67
C LEU A 331 -12.39 6.63 -11.27
N ASN A 332 -13.22 6.26 -10.30
CA ASN A 332 -13.03 6.72 -8.93
C ASN A 332 -12.06 5.79 -8.19
N ILE A 333 -11.01 6.37 -7.62
CA ILE A 333 -10.19 5.66 -6.62
C ILE A 333 -10.64 6.06 -5.24
N ILE A 334 -11.02 5.08 -4.45
CA ILE A 334 -11.29 5.21 -3.01
C ILE A 334 -10.02 4.81 -2.28
N VAL A 335 -9.57 5.63 -1.36
CA VAL A 335 -8.40 5.34 -0.52
C VAL A 335 -8.87 4.95 0.86
N GLY A 336 -8.35 3.82 1.37
CA GLY A 336 -8.51 3.37 2.74
C GLY A 336 -7.19 3.45 3.50
N TYR A 337 -7.23 3.95 4.73
CA TYR A 337 -6.10 4.02 5.65
C TYR A 337 -6.34 3.19 6.90
N GLY A 338 -5.30 2.48 7.28
CA GLY A 338 -5.25 1.71 8.51
C GLY A 338 -4.13 0.68 8.52
N LEU A 339 -4.14 -0.17 9.54
CA LEU A 339 -3.07 -1.11 9.87
C LEU A 339 -3.67 -2.51 10.10
N THR A 340 -2.83 -3.53 10.24
CA THR A 340 -3.28 -4.85 10.65
C THR A 340 -3.98 -4.79 12.02
N GLU A 341 -3.45 -3.96 12.91
CA GLU A 341 -3.97 -3.68 14.25
C GLU A 341 -5.35 -3.00 14.26
N THR A 342 -5.85 -2.59 13.11
CA THR A 342 -7.13 -1.87 12.96
C THR A 342 -8.11 -2.51 11.98
N SER A 343 -7.93 -3.75 11.57
CA SER A 343 -8.82 -4.69 10.87
C SER A 343 -9.46 -4.26 9.53
N PRO A 344 -8.82 -3.62 8.57
CA PRO A 344 -7.65 -2.77 8.61
C PRO A 344 -7.97 -1.27 8.71
N VAL A 345 -9.23 -0.82 8.50
CA VAL A 345 -9.58 0.56 8.10
C VAL A 345 -10.00 1.41 9.30
N ILE A 346 -9.33 2.55 9.48
CA ILE A 346 -9.69 3.60 10.44
C ILE A 346 -10.10 4.92 9.78
N CYS A 347 -9.75 5.12 8.52
CA CYS A 347 -10.29 6.19 7.68
C CYS A 347 -10.45 5.70 6.24
N ASN A 348 -11.46 6.19 5.56
CA ASN A 348 -11.64 5.95 4.14
C ASN A 348 -12.30 7.13 3.44
N ARG A 349 -12.04 7.26 2.13
CA ARG A 349 -12.78 8.18 1.27
C ARG A 349 -14.10 7.52 0.86
N VAL A 350 -15.09 8.35 0.58
CA VAL A 350 -16.36 7.95 -0.04
C VAL A 350 -16.55 8.78 -1.31
N ILE A 351 -17.37 8.32 -2.27
CA ILE A 351 -17.49 9.02 -3.57
C ILE A 351 -17.97 10.45 -3.41
N GLU A 352 -19.00 10.66 -2.59
CA GLU A 352 -19.56 11.99 -2.38
C GLU A 352 -18.56 12.95 -1.72
N ASP A 353 -17.58 12.41 -0.98
CA ASP A 353 -16.55 13.17 -0.28
C ASP A 353 -15.14 12.63 -0.59
N ASN A 354 -14.89 12.37 -1.87
CA ASN A 354 -13.58 11.89 -2.36
C ASN A 354 -12.63 13.09 -2.50
N ILE A 355 -11.86 13.37 -1.45
CA ILE A 355 -10.90 14.46 -1.38
C ILE A 355 -9.52 13.92 -1.76
N PRO A 356 -8.98 14.29 -2.93
CA PRO A 356 -7.67 13.79 -3.39
C PRO A 356 -6.54 14.13 -2.42
N GLY A 357 -5.59 13.21 -2.28
CA GLY A 357 -4.46 13.36 -1.35
C GLY A 357 -4.79 13.02 0.10
N SER A 358 -6.09 13.04 0.51
CA SER A 358 -6.50 12.62 1.86
C SER A 358 -6.68 11.11 1.97
N VAL A 359 -6.86 10.63 3.19
CA VAL A 359 -7.35 9.27 3.46
C VAL A 359 -8.82 9.28 3.91
N GLY A 360 -9.52 10.42 3.75
CA GLY A 360 -10.93 10.56 4.07
C GLY A 360 -11.21 10.78 5.56
N LYS A 361 -12.31 10.21 6.02
CA LYS A 361 -12.85 10.36 7.38
C LYS A 361 -12.99 9.02 8.07
N PRO A 362 -13.10 8.99 9.41
CA PRO A 362 -13.29 7.74 10.13
C PRO A 362 -14.66 7.12 9.78
N PRO A 363 -14.75 5.77 9.72
CA PRO A 363 -16.01 5.08 9.63
C PRO A 363 -16.80 5.21 10.93
N ARG A 364 -18.04 4.68 10.90
CA ARG A 364 -18.94 4.72 12.04
C ARG A 364 -18.31 4.12 13.31
N ASP A 365 -18.60 4.73 14.45
CA ASP A 365 -18.13 4.35 15.80
C ASP A 365 -16.60 4.40 15.96
N THR A 366 -15.93 5.12 15.06
CA THR A 366 -14.47 5.32 15.08
C THR A 366 -14.13 6.74 15.47
N GLU A 367 -13.13 6.89 16.31
CA GLU A 367 -12.58 8.15 16.74
C GLU A 367 -11.08 8.23 16.43
N ILE A 368 -10.67 9.32 15.79
CA ILE A 368 -9.29 9.65 15.48
C ILE A 368 -8.87 10.88 16.28
N VAL A 369 -7.70 10.82 16.87
CA VAL A 369 -7.07 11.95 17.56
C VAL A 369 -5.67 12.14 16.99
N VAL A 370 -5.33 13.38 16.65
CA VAL A 370 -3.98 13.78 16.26
C VAL A 370 -3.36 14.49 17.45
N ARG A 371 -2.21 13.99 17.95
CA ARG A 371 -1.49 14.53 19.09
C ARG A 371 -0.13 15.07 18.69
N ASP A 372 0.25 16.16 19.32
CA ASP A 372 1.62 16.69 19.19
C ASP A 372 2.64 15.67 19.66
N VAL A 373 3.74 15.56 18.92
CA VAL A 373 4.78 14.52 19.14
C VAL A 373 5.47 14.69 20.49
N GLU A 374 5.69 15.94 20.92
CA GLU A 374 6.46 16.27 22.14
C GLU A 374 5.59 16.47 23.35
N SER A 375 4.54 17.29 23.22
CA SER A 375 3.69 17.66 24.35
C SER A 375 2.52 16.71 24.60
N GLY A 376 2.14 15.89 23.60
CA GLY A 376 0.95 15.05 23.63
C GLY A 376 -0.38 15.82 23.54
N GLU A 377 -0.33 17.15 23.33
CA GLU A 377 -1.51 17.99 23.19
C GLU A 377 -2.37 17.55 21.99
N VAL A 378 -3.70 17.61 22.13
CA VAL A 378 -4.61 17.28 21.05
C VAL A 378 -4.64 18.41 20.02
N LEU A 379 -4.11 18.14 18.84
CA LEU A 379 -4.07 19.04 17.69
C LEU A 379 -5.30 18.92 16.78
N GLY A 380 -5.92 17.75 16.79
CA GLY A 380 -7.11 17.46 16.00
C GLY A 380 -7.88 16.25 16.53
N ARG A 381 -9.19 16.26 16.36
CA ARG A 381 -10.07 15.14 16.70
C ARG A 381 -11.14 15.00 15.64
N MET A 382 -11.47 13.78 15.29
CA MET A 382 -12.55 13.42 14.39
C MET A 382 -13.34 12.26 15.00
N ARG A 383 -14.65 12.35 15.01
CA ARG A 383 -15.53 11.27 15.48
C ARG A 383 -16.72 11.16 14.55
N HIS A 384 -16.97 9.97 14.05
CA HIS A 384 -18.20 9.66 13.33
C HIS A 384 -19.22 9.11 14.33
N GLY A 385 -20.31 9.84 14.53
CA GLY A 385 -21.43 9.40 15.37
C GLY A 385 -22.50 8.63 14.62
N HIS A 386 -23.60 8.28 15.31
CA HIS A 386 -24.80 7.75 14.68
C HIS A 386 -25.50 8.83 13.85
N GLY A 387 -25.05 9.04 12.62
CA GLY A 387 -25.55 10.07 11.72
C GLY A 387 -24.48 10.44 10.68
N LYS A 388 -24.84 11.26 9.70
CA LYS A 388 -23.90 11.65 8.62
C LYS A 388 -22.90 12.73 9.04
N ASP A 389 -23.00 13.27 10.25
CA ASP A 389 -22.17 14.39 10.69
C ASP A 389 -20.95 13.88 11.45
N THR A 390 -19.78 14.17 10.94
CA THR A 390 -18.52 13.95 11.66
C THR A 390 -18.28 15.14 12.58
N ASP A 391 -18.28 14.90 13.90
CA ASP A 391 -17.84 15.90 14.86
C ASP A 391 -16.33 16.08 14.76
N MET A 392 -15.88 17.30 14.60
CA MET A 392 -14.49 17.61 14.29
C MET A 392 -14.00 18.85 15.01
N THR A 393 -12.80 18.75 15.58
CA THR A 393 -11.99 19.89 16.02
C THR A 393 -10.60 19.78 15.41
N THR A 394 -9.97 20.88 15.05
CA THR A 394 -8.62 20.86 14.49
C THR A 394 -7.90 22.19 14.59
N THR A 395 -6.59 22.13 14.81
CA THR A 395 -5.66 23.26 14.68
C THR A 395 -5.01 23.30 13.29
N GLY A 396 -5.21 22.28 12.47
CA GLY A 396 -4.54 22.13 11.17
C GLY A 396 -3.06 21.76 11.28
N LYS A 397 -2.54 21.43 12.47
CA LYS A 397 -1.15 21.04 12.69
C LYS A 397 -0.94 19.54 12.52
N ILE A 398 0.29 19.17 12.18
CA ILE A 398 0.74 17.78 12.04
C ILE A 398 1.07 17.20 13.43
N GLY A 399 0.68 15.94 13.64
CA GLY A 399 1.02 15.18 14.85
C GLY A 399 0.84 13.69 14.64
N VAL A 400 1.06 12.90 15.69
CA VAL A 400 0.87 11.45 15.67
C VAL A 400 -0.61 11.11 15.70
N ILE A 401 -1.01 10.19 14.84
CA ILE A 401 -2.40 9.71 14.73
C ILE A 401 -2.65 8.62 15.75
N TYR A 402 -3.72 8.76 16.48
CA TYR A 402 -4.26 7.77 17.42
C TYR A 402 -5.68 7.39 17.00
N ALA A 403 -6.04 6.13 17.17
CA ALA A 403 -7.35 5.61 16.77
C ALA A 403 -8.01 4.84 17.89
N ARG A 404 -9.35 4.96 18.01
CA ARG A 404 -10.19 4.16 18.90
C ARG A 404 -11.45 3.78 18.16
N GLY A 405 -11.84 2.51 18.22
CA GLY A 405 -13.02 1.99 17.56
C GLY A 405 -13.11 0.47 17.68
N PRO A 406 -14.27 -0.11 17.33
CA PRO A 406 -14.50 -1.55 17.46
C PRO A 406 -13.63 -2.41 16.53
N GLN A 407 -13.00 -1.83 15.50
CA GLN A 407 -12.07 -2.52 14.60
C GLN A 407 -10.63 -2.58 15.15
N VAL A 408 -10.33 -1.89 16.26
CA VAL A 408 -8.98 -1.88 16.84
C VAL A 408 -8.74 -3.18 17.59
N MET A 409 -7.58 -3.79 17.41
CA MET A 409 -7.17 -5.06 18.03
C MET A 409 -7.30 -5.03 19.57
N ALA A 410 -7.46 -6.21 20.15
CA ALA A 410 -7.36 -6.36 21.61
C ALA A 410 -5.91 -6.20 22.12
N GLY A 411 -4.92 -6.55 21.31
CA GLY A 411 -3.49 -6.45 21.64
C GLY A 411 -2.64 -7.43 20.84
N TYR A 412 -1.37 -7.54 21.24
CA TYR A 412 -0.42 -8.48 20.66
C TYR A 412 -0.38 -9.78 21.45
N TYR A 413 -0.45 -10.90 20.75
CA TYR A 413 -0.39 -12.24 21.34
C TYR A 413 0.93 -12.44 22.07
N LYS A 414 0.89 -12.87 23.35
CA LYS A 414 2.05 -12.98 24.24
C LYS A 414 2.92 -11.71 24.32
N GLY A 415 2.35 -10.54 24.02
CA GLY A 415 3.05 -9.25 23.94
C GLY A 415 2.43 -8.19 24.83
N GLU A 416 2.30 -8.43 26.15
CA GLU A 416 1.67 -7.51 27.09
C GLU A 416 2.36 -6.14 27.15
N GLU A 417 3.70 -6.13 27.14
CA GLU A 417 4.48 -4.90 27.14
C GLU A 417 4.32 -4.11 25.83
N ASP A 418 4.34 -4.81 24.70
CA ASP A 418 4.11 -4.19 23.39
C ASP A 418 2.68 -3.66 23.29
N THR A 419 1.71 -4.39 23.81
CA THR A 419 0.30 -3.95 23.88
C THR A 419 0.17 -2.70 24.72
N ARG A 420 0.76 -2.68 25.92
CA ARG A 420 0.73 -1.50 26.79
C ARG A 420 1.36 -0.26 26.16
N LYS A 421 2.45 -0.45 25.38
CA LYS A 421 3.10 0.66 24.65
C LYS A 421 2.30 1.15 23.45
N ALA A 422 1.45 0.30 22.89
CA ALA A 422 0.66 0.61 21.71
C ALA A 422 -0.60 1.42 22.03
N PHE A 423 -1.05 1.47 23.28
CA PHE A 423 -2.23 2.20 23.71
C PHE A 423 -1.87 3.30 24.70
N ASP A 424 -2.55 4.44 24.58
CA ASP A 424 -2.48 5.50 25.60
C ASP A 424 -3.41 5.23 26.80
N SER A 425 -3.37 6.12 27.82
CA SER A 425 -4.20 6.02 29.03
C SER A 425 -5.72 6.12 28.75
N ASP A 426 -6.10 6.70 27.63
CA ASP A 426 -7.51 6.89 27.22
C ASP A 426 -7.99 5.73 26.33
N GLY A 427 -7.15 4.71 26.08
CA GLY A 427 -7.44 3.54 25.27
C GLY A 427 -7.37 3.80 23.76
N PHE A 428 -6.67 4.84 23.31
CA PHE A 428 -6.41 5.06 21.92
C PHE A 428 -5.15 4.29 21.47
N PHE A 429 -5.27 3.58 20.38
CA PHE A 429 -4.16 2.91 19.73
C PHE A 429 -3.28 3.92 18.98
N CYS A 430 -1.99 3.93 19.25
CA CYS A 430 -0.98 4.75 18.58
C CYS A 430 -0.60 4.10 17.26
N THR A 431 -0.93 4.72 16.13
CA THR A 431 -0.63 4.18 14.80
C THR A 431 0.85 4.31 14.43
N GLY A 432 1.56 5.26 15.04
CA GLY A 432 2.92 5.66 14.68
C GLY A 432 3.01 6.41 13.35
N ASP A 433 1.89 6.67 12.69
CA ASP A 433 1.82 7.49 11.48
C ASP A 433 1.58 8.95 11.85
N LEU A 434 2.10 9.87 11.04
CA LEU A 434 1.92 11.31 11.16
C LEU A 434 0.83 11.80 10.21
N GLY A 435 0.07 12.79 10.66
CA GLY A 435 -0.96 13.40 9.83
C GLY A 435 -1.59 14.62 10.45
N MET A 436 -2.51 15.21 9.71
CA MET A 436 -3.30 16.38 10.14
C MET A 436 -4.75 16.22 9.74
N VAL A 437 -5.64 16.79 10.54
CA VAL A 437 -7.05 16.99 10.18
C VAL A 437 -7.16 18.33 9.46
N ASP A 438 -7.54 18.31 8.20
CA ASP A 438 -7.67 19.54 7.41
C ASP A 438 -8.85 20.40 7.90
N PRO A 439 -8.60 21.68 8.24
CA PRO A 439 -9.63 22.55 8.80
C PRO A 439 -10.71 22.97 7.79
N VAL A 440 -10.50 22.74 6.49
CA VAL A 440 -11.44 23.11 5.44
C VAL A 440 -12.40 21.98 5.10
N THR A 441 -11.88 20.78 4.92
CA THR A 441 -12.63 19.61 4.46
C THR A 441 -13.00 18.65 5.58
N GLY A 442 -12.27 18.71 6.70
CA GLY A 442 -12.39 17.78 7.81
C GLY A 442 -11.87 16.39 7.49
N ALA A 443 -11.08 16.22 6.43
CA ALA A 443 -10.47 14.97 6.09
C ALA A 443 -9.11 14.80 6.76
N LEU A 444 -8.70 13.55 6.99
CA LEU A 444 -7.37 13.23 7.48
C LEU A 444 -6.39 13.16 6.30
N PHE A 445 -5.26 13.83 6.42
CA PHE A 445 -4.12 13.76 5.50
C PHE A 445 -2.96 13.10 6.22
N LEU A 446 -2.38 12.07 5.61
CA LEU A 446 -1.14 11.47 6.07
C LEU A 446 0.05 12.30 5.57
N THR A 447 1.05 12.47 6.42
CA THR A 447 2.27 13.24 6.08
C THR A 447 3.53 12.39 6.18
N GLY A 448 3.50 11.27 6.94
CA GLY A 448 4.65 10.40 7.07
C GLY A 448 4.50 9.39 8.20
N ARG A 449 5.64 8.91 8.68
CA ARG A 449 5.73 8.03 9.85
C ARG A 449 6.71 8.60 10.87
N ALA A 450 6.32 8.65 12.12
CA ALA A 450 7.15 9.18 13.20
C ALA A 450 8.53 8.49 13.31
N LYS A 451 8.64 7.21 12.90
CA LYS A 451 9.91 6.46 12.89
C LYS A 451 10.77 6.68 11.65
N ASP A 452 10.14 7.07 10.54
CA ASP A 452 10.80 7.26 9.26
C ASP A 452 11.25 8.72 9.08
N THR A 453 10.80 9.61 9.96
CA THR A 453 11.20 11.02 9.99
C THR A 453 12.72 11.14 10.13
N ILE A 454 13.32 11.84 9.18
CA ILE A 454 14.76 12.11 9.17
C ILE A 454 15.01 13.40 9.95
N VAL A 455 15.70 13.28 11.09
CA VAL A 455 16.09 14.44 11.89
C VAL A 455 17.46 14.92 11.43
N LEU A 456 17.53 16.14 10.92
CA LEU A 456 18.78 16.74 10.46
C LEU A 456 19.61 17.30 11.64
N MET A 457 20.91 17.54 11.41
CA MET A 457 21.82 18.11 12.43
C MET A 457 21.38 19.47 12.98
N ASN A 458 20.58 20.23 12.24
CA ASN A 458 20.02 21.52 12.67
C ASN A 458 18.71 21.39 13.44
N GLY A 459 18.24 20.15 13.69
CA GLY A 459 16.99 19.86 14.38
C GLY A 459 15.74 19.89 13.49
N GLU A 460 15.89 20.17 12.19
CA GLU A 460 14.74 20.12 11.27
C GLU A 460 14.34 18.67 10.98
N ASN A 461 13.04 18.45 10.96
CA ASN A 461 12.42 17.17 10.62
C ASN A 461 12.08 17.13 9.13
N VAL A 462 12.43 16.05 8.47
CA VAL A 462 12.09 15.78 7.07
C VAL A 462 11.27 14.51 7.00
N GLU A 463 10.06 14.63 6.47
CA GLU A 463 9.22 13.48 6.16
C GLU A 463 9.60 12.93 4.77
N PRO A 464 10.22 11.74 4.69
CA PRO A 464 10.77 11.28 3.42
C PRO A 464 9.69 10.90 2.40
N GLN A 465 8.58 10.34 2.85
CA GLN A 465 7.58 9.75 1.97
C GLN A 465 6.97 10.75 0.97
N PRO A 466 6.53 11.97 1.35
CA PRO A 466 5.99 12.93 0.39
C PRO A 466 6.98 13.33 -0.70
N ILE A 467 8.27 13.41 -0.34
CA ILE A 467 9.33 13.74 -1.29
C ILE A 467 9.57 12.56 -2.24
N GLU A 468 9.68 11.34 -1.70
CA GLU A 468 9.87 10.11 -2.47
C GLU A 468 8.75 9.91 -3.49
N GLU A 469 7.49 10.20 -3.12
CA GLU A 469 6.33 10.11 -4.02
C GLU A 469 6.40 11.08 -5.19
N VAL A 470 6.93 12.27 -4.98
CA VAL A 470 7.15 13.24 -6.07
C VAL A 470 8.28 12.77 -7.00
N LEU A 471 9.31 12.16 -6.45
CA LEU A 471 10.48 11.73 -7.22
C LEU A 471 10.19 10.53 -8.13
N VAL A 472 9.36 9.58 -7.72
CA VAL A 472 8.98 8.44 -8.56
C VAL A 472 8.04 8.81 -9.71
N ALA A 473 7.58 10.05 -9.79
CA ALA A 473 6.85 10.55 -10.95
C ALA A 473 7.77 10.79 -12.18
N SER A 474 9.09 10.75 -12.01
CA SER A 474 10.06 10.89 -13.10
C SER A 474 10.24 9.57 -13.85
N ASP A 475 10.37 9.65 -15.17
CA ASP A 475 10.76 8.54 -16.03
C ASP A 475 12.21 8.05 -15.82
N LEU A 476 13.04 8.82 -15.09
CA LEU A 476 14.39 8.45 -14.70
C LEU A 476 14.48 7.64 -13.40
N VAL A 477 13.41 7.61 -12.60
CA VAL A 477 13.42 7.07 -11.23
C VAL A 477 12.40 5.93 -11.14
N ASP A 478 12.90 4.70 -10.96
CA ASP A 478 12.03 3.54 -10.71
C ASP A 478 11.67 3.40 -9.23
N GLN A 479 12.66 3.63 -8.34
CA GLN A 479 12.45 3.63 -6.89
C GLN A 479 13.41 4.63 -6.25
N VAL A 480 13.07 5.12 -5.06
CA VAL A 480 13.91 6.05 -4.32
C VAL A 480 13.75 5.85 -2.82
N MET A 481 14.83 6.04 -2.08
CA MET A 481 14.82 6.10 -0.62
C MET A 481 15.68 7.28 -0.16
N LEU A 482 15.07 8.19 0.60
CA LEU A 482 15.78 9.30 1.21
C LEU A 482 16.56 8.84 2.45
N VAL A 483 17.73 9.43 2.63
CA VAL A 483 18.61 9.23 3.77
C VAL A 483 19.16 10.57 4.27
N GLY A 484 19.57 10.66 5.53
CA GLY A 484 20.09 11.92 6.06
C GLY A 484 20.01 12.07 7.56
N GLN A 485 19.67 11.00 8.29
CA GLN A 485 19.61 11.01 9.74
C GLN A 485 20.92 11.54 10.32
N ASP A 486 20.83 12.56 11.20
CA ASP A 486 21.96 13.25 11.84
C ASP A 486 22.97 13.85 10.83
N ARG A 487 22.51 14.24 9.64
CA ARG A 487 23.31 14.89 8.59
C ARG A 487 22.88 16.34 8.38
N LYS A 488 23.72 17.12 7.66
CA LYS A 488 23.44 18.53 7.35
C LYS A 488 22.33 18.71 6.31
N SER A 489 22.07 17.69 5.50
CA SER A 489 21.10 17.71 4.40
C SER A 489 20.68 16.28 4.07
N ILE A 490 19.52 16.14 3.41
CA ILE A 490 19.10 14.84 2.88
C ILE A 490 19.83 14.51 1.58
N ALA A 491 19.99 13.21 1.35
CA ALA A 491 20.45 12.60 0.11
C ALA A 491 19.48 11.49 -0.32
N ALA A 492 19.61 10.99 -1.54
CA ALA A 492 18.74 9.93 -2.06
C ALA A 492 19.52 8.76 -2.64
N LEU A 493 19.10 7.55 -2.28
CA LEU A 493 19.40 6.33 -3.02
C LEU A 493 18.36 6.20 -4.13
N VAL A 494 18.79 6.23 -5.39
CA VAL A 494 17.89 6.26 -6.56
C VAL A 494 18.10 5.02 -7.41
N VAL A 495 17.09 4.16 -7.46
CA VAL A 495 17.04 3.10 -8.46
C VAL A 495 16.65 3.73 -9.79
N VAL A 496 17.59 3.75 -10.71
CA VAL A 496 17.39 4.43 -12.00
C VAL A 496 16.62 3.56 -12.99
N SER A 497 15.78 4.18 -13.80
CA SER A 497 15.06 3.54 -14.88
C SER A 497 15.97 3.35 -16.10
N PRO A 498 16.31 2.10 -16.50
CA PRO A 498 17.08 1.86 -17.71
C PRO A 498 16.40 2.37 -18.97
N ALA A 499 15.05 2.37 -18.99
CA ALA A 499 14.28 2.87 -20.11
C ALA A 499 14.31 4.41 -20.17
N GLY A 500 14.20 5.08 -19.00
CA GLY A 500 14.29 6.53 -18.90
C GLY A 500 15.68 7.06 -19.28
N LEU A 501 16.73 6.38 -18.85
CA LEU A 501 18.11 6.72 -19.26
C LEU A 501 18.32 6.53 -20.76
N ALA A 502 17.78 5.46 -21.35
CA ALA A 502 17.87 5.20 -22.79
C ALA A 502 17.15 6.24 -23.64
N ALA A 503 16.04 6.80 -23.13
CA ALA A 503 15.28 7.84 -23.83
C ALA A 503 16.05 9.18 -23.91
N ARG A 504 17.16 9.29 -23.18
CA ARG A 504 18.05 10.46 -23.16
C ARG A 504 19.40 10.10 -23.77
N ASP A 505 19.43 9.91 -25.10
CA ASP A 505 20.54 9.42 -25.91
C ASP A 505 21.94 9.95 -25.56
N ALA A 506 22.02 11.14 -24.93
CA ALA A 506 23.27 11.76 -24.53
C ALA A 506 23.84 11.23 -23.20
N LEU A 507 23.04 10.51 -22.38
CA LEU A 507 23.45 10.09 -21.05
C LEU A 507 24.07 8.70 -21.01
N VAL A 508 23.55 7.74 -21.79
CA VAL A 508 23.98 6.34 -21.75
C VAL A 508 23.96 5.76 -23.14
N SER A 509 25.07 5.12 -23.55
CA SER A 509 25.15 4.45 -24.85
C SER A 509 24.32 3.16 -24.88
N PRO A 510 23.85 2.72 -26.06
CA PRO A 510 23.15 1.43 -26.21
C PRO A 510 23.97 0.22 -25.72
N VAL A 511 25.30 0.29 -25.81
CA VAL A 511 26.20 -0.77 -25.35
C VAL A 511 26.22 -0.86 -23.81
N GLU A 512 26.33 0.28 -23.12
CA GLU A 512 26.28 0.34 -21.66
C GLU A 512 24.92 -0.11 -21.15
N LEU A 513 23.82 0.34 -21.78
CA LEU A 513 22.48 -0.08 -21.42
C LEU A 513 22.29 -1.60 -21.57
N ALA A 514 22.85 -2.19 -22.64
CA ALA A 514 22.80 -3.63 -22.84
C ALA A 514 23.62 -4.37 -21.76
N ALA A 515 24.79 -3.86 -21.40
CA ALA A 515 25.62 -4.41 -20.32
C ALA A 515 24.90 -4.36 -18.96
N TRP A 516 24.24 -3.24 -18.63
CA TRP A 516 23.47 -3.11 -17.40
C TRP A 516 22.27 -4.06 -17.37
N LYS A 517 21.53 -4.17 -18.47
CA LYS A 517 20.42 -5.13 -18.57
C LYS A 517 20.89 -6.59 -18.42
N ALA A 518 22.09 -6.90 -18.89
CA ALA A 518 22.67 -8.23 -18.72
C ALA A 518 23.16 -8.50 -17.30
N ALA A 519 23.52 -7.46 -16.53
CA ALA A 519 23.91 -7.56 -15.12
C ALA A 519 22.71 -7.74 -14.18
N LEU A 520 21.50 -7.36 -14.62
CA LEU A 520 20.28 -7.52 -13.83
C LEU A 520 19.70 -8.93 -14.00
N PRO A 521 19.02 -9.47 -12.97
CA PRO A 521 18.32 -10.74 -13.09
C PRO A 521 17.26 -10.66 -14.18
N ALA A 522 17.17 -11.69 -15.03
CA ALA A 522 16.17 -11.75 -16.12
C ALA A 522 14.73 -11.76 -15.60
N SER A 523 14.53 -12.17 -14.36
CA SER A 523 13.27 -12.04 -13.62
C SER A 523 13.57 -11.80 -12.14
N PRO A 524 12.67 -11.12 -11.41
CA PRO A 524 12.82 -10.91 -9.96
C PRO A 524 12.98 -12.19 -9.13
N LYS A 525 12.67 -13.37 -9.71
CA LYS A 525 12.80 -14.68 -9.04
C LYS A 525 14.15 -15.35 -9.27
N GLU A 526 14.96 -14.83 -10.15
CA GLU A 526 16.28 -15.33 -10.40
C GLU A 526 17.29 -14.59 -9.53
N PRO A 527 18.27 -15.28 -8.93
CA PRO A 527 19.36 -14.62 -8.24
C PRO A 527 20.09 -13.70 -9.21
N THR A 528 20.65 -12.61 -8.71
CA THR A 528 21.52 -11.73 -9.49
C THR A 528 22.60 -12.57 -10.16
N PRO A 529 22.72 -12.53 -11.49
CA PRO A 529 23.58 -13.47 -12.22
C PRO A 529 25.04 -13.41 -11.79
N ASP A 530 25.52 -12.21 -11.46
CA ASP A 530 26.89 -11.98 -11.00
C ASP A 530 26.93 -10.70 -10.14
N PRO A 531 27.06 -10.82 -8.80
CA PRO A 531 27.17 -9.67 -7.91
C PRO A 531 28.37 -8.75 -8.21
N GLU A 532 29.48 -9.30 -8.70
CA GLU A 532 30.67 -8.49 -9.05
C GLU A 532 30.40 -7.67 -10.32
N LEU A 533 29.72 -8.24 -11.31
CA LEU A 533 29.32 -7.54 -12.52
C LEU A 533 28.35 -6.39 -12.22
N LEU A 534 27.39 -6.63 -11.31
CA LEU A 534 26.43 -5.61 -10.88
C LEU A 534 27.14 -4.48 -10.11
N ALA A 535 28.06 -4.82 -9.21
CA ALA A 535 28.84 -3.83 -8.47
C ALA A 535 29.72 -3.00 -9.41
N ALA A 536 30.37 -3.63 -10.39
CA ALA A 536 31.17 -2.94 -11.40
C ALA A 536 30.31 -2.00 -12.28
N ALA A 537 29.12 -2.46 -12.70
CA ALA A 537 28.19 -1.64 -13.46
C ALA A 537 27.68 -0.44 -12.65
N SER A 538 27.35 -0.64 -11.37
CA SER A 538 26.93 0.44 -10.44
C SER A 538 28.08 1.44 -10.20
N ALA A 539 29.30 0.96 -10.02
CA ALA A 539 30.48 1.83 -9.89
C ALA A 539 30.73 2.65 -11.17
N THR A 540 30.57 2.05 -12.35
CA THR A 540 30.69 2.74 -13.64
C THR A 540 29.61 3.82 -13.77
N LEU A 541 28.37 3.55 -13.38
CA LEU A 541 27.26 4.51 -13.42
C LEU A 541 27.53 5.71 -12.52
N ASN A 542 27.92 5.47 -11.26
CA ASN A 542 28.22 6.54 -10.30
C ASN A 542 29.56 7.26 -10.59
N GLY A 543 30.46 6.63 -11.35
CA GLY A 543 31.70 7.23 -11.86
C GLY A 543 31.49 8.22 -13.01
N ARG A 544 30.26 8.41 -13.48
CA ARG A 544 29.89 9.33 -14.56
C ARG A 544 29.20 10.58 -14.02
N PRO A 545 29.94 11.68 -13.78
CA PRO A 545 29.38 12.90 -13.21
C PRO A 545 28.17 13.42 -13.99
N GLU A 546 28.19 13.35 -15.32
CA GLU A 546 27.13 13.81 -16.19
C GLU A 546 25.79 13.07 -15.99
N VAL A 547 25.83 11.78 -15.67
CA VAL A 547 24.63 10.99 -15.39
C VAL A 547 24.10 11.32 -13.99
N VAL A 548 24.99 11.34 -13.00
CA VAL A 548 24.65 11.68 -11.60
C VAL A 548 24.08 13.09 -11.51
N GLU A 549 24.70 14.07 -12.19
CA GLU A 549 24.21 15.45 -12.22
C GLU A 549 22.87 15.57 -12.93
N ALA A 550 22.64 14.83 -14.03
CA ALA A 550 21.36 14.83 -14.73
C ALA A 550 20.22 14.29 -13.86
N VAL A 551 20.46 13.19 -13.14
CA VAL A 551 19.47 12.63 -12.21
C VAL A 551 19.25 13.59 -11.02
N LEU A 552 20.31 14.17 -10.46
CA LEU A 552 20.20 15.14 -9.36
C LEU A 552 19.45 16.41 -9.81
N ALA A 553 19.71 16.89 -11.01
CA ALA A 553 19.01 18.05 -11.57
C ALA A 553 17.50 17.77 -11.74
N GLU A 554 17.16 16.57 -12.21
CA GLU A 554 15.77 16.14 -12.31
C GLU A 554 15.09 16.03 -10.95
N VAL A 555 15.74 15.40 -9.97
CA VAL A 555 15.28 15.30 -8.58
C VAL A 555 15.00 16.70 -8.00
N LYS A 556 15.95 17.63 -8.14
CA LYS A 556 15.79 19.01 -7.68
C LYS A 556 14.68 19.76 -8.42
N ARG A 557 14.52 19.51 -9.72
CA ARG A 557 13.44 20.09 -10.53
C ARG A 557 12.08 19.66 -10.00
N LEU A 558 11.88 18.36 -9.79
CA LEU A 558 10.63 17.80 -9.30
C LEU A 558 10.25 18.32 -7.91
N ILE A 559 11.20 18.37 -6.98
CA ILE A 559 10.97 18.94 -5.64
C ILE A 559 10.55 20.40 -5.72
N ARG A 560 11.21 21.20 -6.55
CA ARG A 560 10.90 22.62 -6.73
C ARG A 560 9.55 22.88 -7.42
N GLU A 561 9.17 22.00 -8.37
CA GLU A 561 7.92 22.13 -9.14
C GLU A 561 6.73 21.42 -8.45
N ALA A 562 6.98 20.75 -7.33
CA ALA A 562 5.95 20.06 -6.59
C ALA A 562 4.88 21.03 -6.07
N PRO A 563 3.60 20.72 -6.25
CA PRO A 563 2.50 21.59 -5.80
C PRO A 563 2.49 21.84 -4.29
N CYS A 564 3.07 20.93 -3.50
CA CYS A 564 3.12 21.02 -2.05
C CYS A 564 4.14 22.01 -1.48
N GLY A 565 5.09 22.49 -2.30
CA GLY A 565 6.04 23.53 -1.87
C GLY A 565 6.95 23.07 -0.72
N PHE A 566 7.90 22.20 -1.02
CA PHE A 566 8.88 21.71 -0.03
C PHE A 566 9.81 22.81 0.50
N GLN A 567 10.19 22.70 1.76
CA GLN A 567 11.06 23.64 2.46
C GLN A 567 12.51 23.57 1.95
N ALA A 568 13.31 24.55 2.33
CA ALA A 568 14.72 24.63 1.90
C ALA A 568 15.57 23.44 2.38
N TRP A 569 15.29 22.91 3.57
CA TRP A 569 15.98 21.75 4.13
C TRP A 569 15.51 20.40 3.60
N GLU A 570 14.36 20.38 2.91
CA GLU A 570 13.79 19.21 2.22
C GLU A 570 14.35 19.03 0.81
N GLN A 571 15.36 19.80 0.44
CA GLN A 571 16.03 19.69 -0.86
C GLN A 571 17.08 18.58 -0.84
N VAL A 572 16.97 17.64 -1.78
CA VAL A 572 17.98 16.57 -1.95
C VAL A 572 19.30 17.19 -2.44
N ALA A 573 20.34 17.04 -1.61
CA ALA A 573 21.65 17.61 -1.92
C ALA A 573 22.50 16.71 -2.81
N ARG A 574 22.35 15.38 -2.69
CA ARG A 574 23.17 14.38 -3.39
C ARG A 574 22.33 13.15 -3.72
N VAL A 575 22.75 12.41 -4.74
CA VAL A 575 22.14 11.14 -5.12
C VAL A 575 23.22 10.07 -5.28
N HIS A 576 22.89 8.83 -4.93
CA HIS A 576 23.63 7.65 -5.31
C HIS A 576 22.73 6.78 -6.18
N LEU A 577 23.23 6.39 -7.35
CA LEU A 577 22.46 5.66 -8.35
C LEU A 577 22.61 4.16 -8.15
N ILE A 578 21.49 3.46 -8.14
CA ILE A 578 21.39 2.02 -7.95
C ILE A 578 20.80 1.41 -9.21
N LEU A 579 21.37 0.30 -9.67
CA LEU A 579 20.86 -0.45 -10.83
C LEU A 579 19.92 -1.57 -10.40
N GLU A 580 20.21 -2.25 -9.29
CA GLU A 580 19.39 -3.34 -8.80
C GLU A 580 18.13 -2.80 -8.12
N PRO A 581 16.92 -3.18 -8.60
CA PRO A 581 15.69 -2.78 -7.95
C PRO A 581 15.58 -3.35 -6.53
N PHE A 582 14.95 -2.63 -5.62
CA PHE A 582 14.51 -3.20 -4.35
C PHE A 582 13.39 -4.19 -4.63
N THR A 583 13.52 -5.43 -4.17
CA THR A 583 12.57 -6.51 -4.41
C THR A 583 12.30 -7.31 -3.13
N MET A 584 11.30 -8.19 -3.18
CA MET A 584 11.05 -9.14 -2.10
C MET A 584 12.14 -10.22 -2.07
N GLU A 585 12.61 -10.61 -3.24
CA GLU A 585 13.57 -11.69 -3.46
C GLU A 585 14.95 -11.34 -2.90
N ASN A 586 15.41 -10.09 -3.06
CA ASN A 586 16.65 -9.61 -2.45
C ASN A 586 16.47 -9.12 -0.99
N GLY A 587 15.26 -9.25 -0.45
CA GLY A 587 14.95 -8.93 0.93
C GLY A 587 14.78 -7.44 1.25
N LEU A 588 14.91 -6.55 0.27
CA LEU A 588 14.85 -5.09 0.45
C LEU A 588 13.42 -4.54 0.47
N MET A 589 12.44 -5.35 0.07
CA MET A 589 11.01 -5.01 0.16
C MET A 589 10.24 -6.02 1.00
N THR A 590 9.11 -5.57 1.52
CA THR A 590 8.11 -6.44 2.14
C THR A 590 7.27 -7.13 1.05
N GLN A 591 6.51 -8.16 1.45
CA GLN A 591 5.54 -8.83 0.55
C GLN A 591 4.39 -7.89 0.09
N THR A 592 4.23 -6.77 0.76
CA THR A 592 3.29 -5.69 0.39
C THR A 592 3.96 -4.57 -0.41
N LEU A 593 5.14 -4.83 -0.97
CA LEU A 593 5.91 -3.93 -1.84
C LEU A 593 6.34 -2.61 -1.16
N LYS A 594 6.58 -2.64 0.15
CA LYS A 594 7.17 -1.50 0.91
C LYS A 594 8.67 -1.68 1.07
N ILE A 595 9.43 -0.62 0.91
CA ILE A 595 10.88 -0.61 1.14
C ILE A 595 11.16 -0.83 2.64
N LYS A 596 12.06 -1.75 2.94
CA LYS A 596 12.57 -1.97 4.29
C LYS A 596 13.74 -1.01 4.56
N ARG A 597 13.45 0.20 4.99
CA ARG A 597 14.41 1.30 5.11
C ARG A 597 15.67 0.93 5.88
N ASP A 598 15.53 0.29 7.04
CA ASP A 598 16.65 -0.13 7.87
C ASP A 598 17.57 -1.15 7.17
N VAL A 599 16.96 -2.09 6.43
CA VAL A 599 17.71 -3.11 5.67
C VAL A 599 18.47 -2.47 4.51
N VAL A 600 17.79 -1.60 3.75
CA VAL A 600 18.41 -0.85 2.64
C VAL A 600 19.52 0.05 3.17
N ALA A 601 19.30 0.82 4.24
CA ALA A 601 20.30 1.68 4.84
C ALA A 601 21.54 0.90 5.32
N THR A 602 21.33 -0.30 5.86
CA THR A 602 22.41 -1.19 6.29
C THR A 602 23.19 -1.74 5.08
N GLN A 603 22.50 -2.17 4.03
CA GLN A 603 23.14 -2.71 2.83
C GLN A 603 23.96 -1.66 2.10
N TYR A 604 23.48 -0.43 1.99
CA TYR A 604 24.11 0.68 1.29
C TYR A 604 24.83 1.65 2.22
N VAL A 605 25.27 1.19 3.40
CA VAL A 605 25.90 2.07 4.39
C VAL A 605 27.17 2.76 3.86
N ARG A 606 27.97 2.06 3.05
CA ARG A 606 29.22 2.60 2.47
C ARG A 606 28.93 3.71 1.45
N GLU A 607 27.94 3.51 0.61
CA GLU A 607 27.47 4.44 -0.40
C GLU A 607 26.85 5.68 0.25
N ILE A 608 26.06 5.48 1.30
CA ILE A 608 25.47 6.56 2.10
C ILE A 608 26.59 7.38 2.74
N GLU A 609 27.57 6.76 3.41
CA GLU A 609 28.70 7.47 4.01
C GLU A 609 29.52 8.21 2.95
N ALA A 610 29.76 7.62 1.79
CA ALA A 610 30.48 8.25 0.68
C ALA A 610 29.79 9.51 0.16
N MET A 611 28.45 9.53 0.11
CA MET A 611 27.69 10.73 -0.28
C MET A 611 27.94 11.91 0.66
N TYR A 612 28.20 11.68 1.94
CA TYR A 612 28.42 12.75 2.91
C TYR A 612 29.89 13.13 3.09
N GLY A 613 30.82 12.36 2.53
CA GLY A 613 32.26 12.50 2.74
C GLY A 613 32.68 11.92 4.09
N SER A 614 33.90 11.36 4.20
CA SER A 614 34.44 10.96 5.48
C SER A 614 34.48 12.17 6.43
N ARG A 615 33.97 11.98 7.65
CA ARG A 615 34.03 12.96 8.73
C ARG A 615 35.47 13.37 9.01
#